data_1a7dc663a7cf35a6b01cbe8246a89374
#
_entry.id   1a7dc663a7cf35a6b01cbe8246a89374
#
_cell.length_a   1.000
_cell.length_b   1.000
_cell.length_c   1.000
_cell.angle_alpha   90.00
_cell.angle_beta   90.00
_cell.angle_gamma   90.00
#
_symmetry.space_group_name_H-M   'P 1'
#
loop_
_entity.id
_entity.type
_entity.pdbx_description
1 polymer ?
#
loop_
_entity_poly.entity_id
_entity_poly.type
_entity_poly.pdbx_seq_one_letter_code
_entity_poly.pdbx_strand_id
1 'polypeptide(L)'
;MIISLRRWLQADLPTIQRLLLDTWLDAYGSFIPREDLVGYLHTQYSQSKLEALFADPDVTGLVAEAEGVVIGYAKLYHARVEQRFYVHQLYILPAKQGFGLGHRLMACAEERARELGADRIWLGVMVKNAQAVAWYKKMGFTVMETSPFVMGSTTVDHYIGYLPLPLPKPGPQRADPPSR
;
A
#
# COMPACT_ATOMS: atom_id res chain seq x y z
N MET A 1 20.50 -11.09 -4.56
CA MET A 1 19.23 -10.78 -5.25
C MET A 1 19.10 -9.27 -5.37
N ILE A 2 19.08 -8.74 -6.59
CA ILE A 2 18.85 -7.32 -6.86
C ILE A 2 17.34 -7.11 -6.91
N ILE A 3 16.82 -6.15 -6.12
CA ILE A 3 15.40 -5.82 -6.08
C ILE A 3 15.24 -4.39 -6.56
N SER A 4 14.47 -4.20 -7.62
CA SER A 4 14.05 -2.90 -8.14
C SER A 4 12.63 -2.55 -7.67
N LEU A 5 12.38 -1.25 -7.51
CA LEU A 5 11.05 -0.69 -7.32
C LEU A 5 10.71 0.15 -8.55
N ARG A 6 9.51 -0.05 -9.07
CA ARG A 6 9.03 0.70 -10.23
C ARG A 6 7.51 0.87 -10.20
N ARG A 7 7.01 1.74 -11.05
CA ARG A 7 5.58 1.78 -11.33
C ARG A 7 5.16 0.48 -12.02
N TRP A 8 3.93 0.08 -11.77
CA TRP A 8 3.31 -1.05 -12.45
C TRP A 8 3.18 -0.81 -13.96
N LEU A 9 3.14 -1.87 -14.70
CA LEU A 9 2.85 -1.90 -16.14
C LEU A 9 1.58 -2.71 -16.36
N GLN A 10 0.90 -2.51 -17.47
CA GLN A 10 -0.29 -3.29 -17.80
C GLN A 10 0.01 -4.80 -17.81
N ALA A 11 1.21 -5.19 -18.25
CA ALA A 11 1.65 -6.59 -18.24
C ALA A 11 1.78 -7.21 -16.82
N ASP A 12 1.87 -6.39 -15.77
CA ASP A 12 1.97 -6.88 -14.39
C ASP A 12 0.60 -7.30 -13.80
N LEU A 13 -0.52 -6.82 -14.35
CA LEU A 13 -1.83 -6.99 -13.75
C LEU A 13 -2.22 -8.43 -13.45
N PRO A 14 -1.96 -9.43 -14.34
CA PRO A 14 -2.23 -10.83 -14.01
C PRO A 14 -1.37 -11.37 -12.86
N THR A 15 -0.13 -10.89 -12.75
CA THR A 15 0.79 -11.28 -11.66
C THR A 15 0.38 -10.63 -10.35
N ILE A 16 -0.05 -9.36 -10.39
CA ILE A 16 -0.58 -8.64 -9.21
C ILE A 16 -1.83 -9.35 -8.69
N GLN A 17 -2.74 -9.78 -9.55
CA GLN A 17 -3.94 -10.51 -9.12
C GLN A 17 -3.59 -11.81 -8.36
N ARG A 18 -2.61 -12.58 -8.86
CA ARG A 18 -2.11 -13.79 -8.17
C ARG A 18 -1.43 -13.44 -6.85
N LEU A 19 -0.58 -12.41 -6.84
CA LEU A 19 0.09 -11.93 -5.63
C LEU A 19 -0.92 -11.52 -4.56
N LEU A 20 -2.01 -10.83 -4.92
CA LEU A 20 -3.09 -10.47 -4.00
C LEU A 20 -3.72 -11.71 -3.38
N LEU A 21 -4.02 -12.75 -4.18
CA LEU A 21 -4.60 -13.99 -3.66
C LEU A 21 -3.65 -14.68 -2.66
N ASP A 22 -2.39 -14.85 -3.05
CA ASP A 22 -1.40 -15.55 -2.21
C ASP A 22 -1.17 -14.82 -0.88
N THR A 23 -1.03 -13.50 -0.93
CA THR A 23 -0.81 -12.67 0.26
C THR A 23 -2.05 -12.57 1.14
N TRP A 24 -3.26 -12.56 0.59
CA TRP A 24 -4.50 -12.53 1.37
C TRP A 24 -4.77 -13.87 2.05
N LEU A 25 -4.50 -14.98 1.39
CA LEU A 25 -4.61 -16.30 2.00
C LEU A 25 -3.65 -16.44 3.20
N ASP A 26 -2.44 -15.91 3.08
CA ASP A 26 -1.47 -15.90 4.17
C ASP A 26 -1.91 -14.96 5.32
N ALA A 27 -2.27 -13.72 5.00
CA ALA A 27 -2.55 -12.69 6.00
C ALA A 27 -3.93 -12.86 6.67
N TYR A 28 -4.91 -13.37 5.96
CA TYR A 28 -6.33 -13.34 6.38
C TYR A 28 -6.98 -14.72 6.46
N GLY A 29 -6.38 -15.76 5.87
CA GLY A 29 -6.97 -17.09 5.77
C GLY A 29 -7.23 -17.79 7.13
N SER A 30 -6.65 -17.29 8.23
CA SER A 30 -6.91 -17.79 9.58
C SER A 30 -8.23 -17.27 10.17
N PHE A 31 -8.83 -16.22 9.61
CA PHE A 31 -10.06 -15.60 10.14
C PHE A 31 -11.08 -15.17 9.08
N ILE A 32 -10.76 -15.28 7.80
CA ILE A 32 -11.69 -15.09 6.68
C ILE A 32 -11.69 -16.38 5.85
N PRO A 33 -12.86 -16.99 5.60
CA PRO A 33 -12.96 -18.18 4.75
C PRO A 33 -12.38 -17.93 3.35
N ARG A 34 -11.74 -18.97 2.80
CA ARG A 34 -11.11 -18.90 1.47
C ARG A 34 -12.09 -18.46 0.37
N GLU A 35 -13.33 -18.94 0.44
CA GLU A 35 -14.39 -18.58 -0.52
C GLU A 35 -14.69 -17.08 -0.52
N ASP A 36 -14.73 -16.44 0.65
CA ASP A 36 -14.95 -15.00 0.78
C ASP A 36 -13.76 -14.19 0.22
N LEU A 37 -12.53 -14.63 0.50
CA LEU A 37 -11.31 -14.02 -0.06
C LEU A 37 -11.29 -14.10 -1.58
N VAL A 38 -11.51 -15.30 -2.13
CA VAL A 38 -11.51 -15.54 -3.59
C VAL A 38 -12.66 -14.79 -4.26
N GLY A 39 -13.87 -14.84 -3.67
CA GLY A 39 -15.03 -14.13 -4.20
C GLY A 39 -14.83 -12.63 -4.23
N TYR A 40 -14.28 -12.05 -3.16
CA TYR A 40 -13.96 -10.63 -3.09
C TYR A 40 -12.88 -10.24 -4.11
N LEU A 41 -11.83 -11.06 -4.28
CA LEU A 41 -10.80 -10.85 -5.29
C LEU A 41 -11.40 -10.81 -6.70
N HIS A 42 -12.26 -11.77 -7.03
CA HIS A 42 -12.89 -11.86 -8.34
C HIS A 42 -13.83 -10.68 -8.63
N THR A 43 -14.52 -10.15 -7.61
CA THR A 43 -15.46 -9.03 -7.80
C THR A 43 -14.77 -7.68 -7.80
N GLN A 44 -13.75 -7.47 -6.94
CA GLN A 44 -13.12 -6.17 -6.75
C GLN A 44 -11.79 -6.02 -7.49
N TYR A 45 -11.13 -7.14 -7.85
CA TYR A 45 -9.81 -7.18 -8.50
C TYR A 45 -9.79 -8.15 -9.69
N SER A 46 -10.93 -8.29 -10.41
CA SER A 46 -10.95 -8.95 -11.71
C SER A 46 -10.01 -8.24 -12.68
N GLN A 47 -9.67 -8.91 -13.80
CA GLN A 47 -8.80 -8.32 -14.83
C GLN A 47 -9.33 -6.94 -15.28
N SER A 48 -10.64 -6.82 -15.58
CA SER A 48 -11.25 -5.56 -16.00
C SER A 48 -11.21 -4.47 -14.92
N LYS A 49 -11.34 -4.84 -13.64
CA LYS A 49 -11.22 -3.89 -12.52
C LYS A 49 -9.77 -3.40 -12.36
N LEU A 50 -8.80 -4.30 -12.49
CA LEU A 50 -7.38 -3.93 -12.44
C LEU A 50 -6.99 -3.02 -13.61
N GLU A 51 -7.52 -3.28 -14.82
CA GLU A 51 -7.33 -2.42 -15.99
C GLU A 51 -7.94 -1.02 -15.77
N ALA A 52 -9.13 -0.95 -15.18
CA ALA A 52 -9.76 0.33 -14.81
C ALA A 52 -8.93 1.10 -13.78
N LEU A 53 -8.41 0.42 -12.74
CA LEU A 53 -7.50 1.02 -11.76
C LEU A 53 -6.18 1.47 -12.40
N PHE A 54 -5.66 0.71 -13.36
CA PHE A 54 -4.44 1.07 -14.09
C PHE A 54 -4.62 2.33 -14.94
N ALA A 55 -5.79 2.53 -15.51
CA ALA A 55 -6.14 3.69 -16.32
C ALA A 55 -6.53 4.93 -15.49
N ASP A 56 -6.79 4.77 -14.19
CA ASP A 56 -7.20 5.86 -13.31
C ASP A 56 -6.01 6.78 -12.98
N PRO A 57 -6.04 8.09 -13.34
CA PRO A 57 -4.94 9.01 -13.08
C PRO A 57 -4.68 9.27 -11.58
N ASP A 58 -5.65 8.98 -10.72
CA ASP A 58 -5.54 9.16 -9.28
C ASP A 58 -4.98 7.91 -8.58
N VAL A 59 -4.82 6.80 -9.30
CA VAL A 59 -4.23 5.56 -8.82
C VAL A 59 -2.77 5.44 -9.28
N THR A 60 -1.90 5.06 -8.37
CA THR A 60 -0.51 4.69 -8.69
C THR A 60 -0.24 3.30 -8.12
N GLY A 61 0.08 2.36 -8.98
CA GLY A 61 0.62 1.06 -8.55
C GLY A 61 2.15 1.10 -8.51
N LEU A 62 2.71 0.54 -7.44
CA LEU A 62 4.14 0.30 -7.29
C LEU A 62 4.38 -1.20 -7.19
N VAL A 63 5.42 -1.69 -7.82
CA VAL A 63 5.84 -3.09 -7.72
C VAL A 63 7.28 -3.19 -7.25
N ALA A 64 7.54 -4.18 -6.41
CA ALA A 64 8.88 -4.67 -6.11
C ALA A 64 9.15 -5.87 -7.00
N GLU A 65 10.21 -5.82 -7.78
CA GLU A 65 10.59 -6.85 -8.73
C GLU A 65 11.98 -7.41 -8.39
N ALA A 66 12.11 -8.72 -8.44
CA ALA A 66 13.38 -9.42 -8.32
C ALA A 66 13.52 -10.41 -9.47
N GLU A 67 14.62 -10.31 -10.23
CA GLU A 67 14.92 -11.24 -11.35
C GLU A 67 13.75 -11.35 -12.35
N GLY A 68 13.09 -10.23 -12.65
CA GLY A 68 11.94 -10.17 -13.58
C GLY A 68 10.61 -10.66 -12.99
N VAL A 69 10.56 -11.00 -11.69
CA VAL A 69 9.34 -11.46 -11.03
C VAL A 69 8.83 -10.40 -10.04
N VAL A 70 7.55 -10.04 -10.11
CA VAL A 70 6.89 -9.16 -9.13
C VAL A 70 6.69 -9.94 -7.83
N ILE A 71 7.30 -9.43 -6.76
CA ILE A 71 7.31 -10.04 -5.42
C ILE A 71 6.65 -9.17 -4.34
N GLY A 72 6.27 -7.95 -4.68
CA GLY A 72 5.57 -7.03 -3.80
C GLY A 72 4.79 -6.00 -4.61
N TYR A 73 3.74 -5.46 -4.01
CA TYR A 73 2.82 -4.52 -4.64
C TYR A 73 2.30 -3.52 -3.63
N ALA A 74 2.19 -2.26 -4.03
CA ALA A 74 1.44 -1.25 -3.31
C ALA A 74 0.51 -0.49 -4.26
N LYS A 75 -0.72 -0.21 -3.79
CA LYS A 75 -1.68 0.65 -4.48
C LYS A 75 -1.86 1.94 -3.70
N LEU A 76 -1.54 3.04 -4.35
CA LEU A 76 -1.69 4.40 -3.84
C LEU A 76 -2.89 5.04 -4.51
N TYR A 77 -3.61 5.88 -3.76
CA TYR A 77 -4.77 6.59 -4.28
C TYR A 77 -4.78 8.03 -3.78
N HIS A 78 -4.94 8.98 -4.70
CA HIS A 78 -5.08 10.40 -4.42
C HIS A 78 -6.55 10.81 -4.45
N ALA A 79 -7.22 10.79 -3.31
CA ALA A 79 -8.61 11.24 -3.16
C ALA A 79 -8.67 12.77 -3.17
N ARG A 80 -8.73 13.36 -4.37
CA ARG A 80 -8.64 14.83 -4.57
C ARG A 80 -9.76 15.59 -3.87
N VAL A 81 -10.98 15.05 -3.87
CA VAL A 81 -12.14 15.68 -3.23
C VAL A 81 -11.97 15.73 -1.72
N GLU A 82 -11.46 14.65 -1.14
CA GLU A 82 -11.21 14.53 0.29
C GLU A 82 -9.89 15.18 0.73
N GLN A 83 -9.06 15.59 -0.23
CA GLN A 83 -7.68 16.05 -0.03
C GLN A 83 -6.85 15.05 0.80
N ARG A 84 -7.01 13.76 0.49
CA ARG A 84 -6.35 12.67 1.18
C ARG A 84 -5.51 11.83 0.22
N PHE A 85 -4.39 11.35 0.73
CA PHE A 85 -3.55 10.39 0.04
C PHE A 85 -3.57 9.07 0.80
N TYR A 86 -3.85 7.99 0.09
CA TYR A 86 -4.01 6.66 0.67
C TYR A 86 -2.94 5.68 0.19
N VAL A 87 -2.46 4.84 1.09
CA VAL A 87 -1.93 3.52 0.77
C VAL A 87 -3.06 2.53 0.97
N HIS A 88 -3.77 2.19 -0.11
CA HIS A 88 -4.89 1.26 -0.06
C HIS A 88 -4.46 -0.19 0.07
N GLN A 89 -3.29 -0.54 -0.46
CA GLN A 89 -2.74 -1.89 -0.44
C GLN A 89 -1.23 -1.81 -0.33
N LEU A 90 -0.66 -2.70 0.45
CA LEU A 90 0.77 -2.96 0.52
C LEU A 90 0.96 -4.42 0.89
N TYR A 91 1.40 -5.22 -0.08
CA TYR A 91 1.57 -6.66 0.07
C TYR A 91 2.92 -7.11 -0.45
N ILE A 92 3.51 -8.08 0.23
CA ILE A 92 4.77 -8.72 -0.15
C ILE A 92 4.56 -10.21 -0.01
N LEU A 93 4.97 -10.98 -1.02
CA LEU A 93 4.90 -12.43 -0.97
C LEU A 93 5.52 -12.95 0.33
N PRO A 94 4.89 -13.90 1.05
CA PRO A 94 5.36 -14.36 2.36
C PRO A 94 6.83 -14.76 2.37
N ALA A 95 7.27 -15.52 1.35
CA ALA A 95 8.66 -15.94 1.20
C ALA A 95 9.67 -14.79 0.94
N LYS A 96 9.18 -13.57 0.72
CA LYS A 96 9.98 -12.37 0.43
C LYS A 96 9.83 -11.28 1.50
N GLN A 97 9.15 -11.57 2.60
CA GLN A 97 9.08 -10.70 3.76
C GLN A 97 10.40 -10.73 4.55
N GLY A 98 10.59 -9.76 5.45
CA GLY A 98 11.80 -9.66 6.27
C GLY A 98 13.00 -8.96 5.60
N PHE A 99 12.96 -8.67 4.29
CA PHE A 99 14.04 -8.01 3.55
C PHE A 99 13.88 -6.48 3.43
N GLY A 100 13.05 -5.87 4.27
CA GLY A 100 12.83 -4.41 4.29
C GLY A 100 11.99 -3.87 3.11
N LEU A 101 11.39 -4.73 2.28
CA LEU A 101 10.62 -4.32 1.09
C LEU A 101 9.42 -3.45 1.42
N GLY A 102 8.72 -3.74 2.53
CA GLY A 102 7.60 -2.93 3.00
C GLY A 102 8.00 -1.49 3.27
N HIS A 103 9.12 -1.28 3.94
CA HIS A 103 9.65 0.07 4.19
C HIS A 103 10.06 0.78 2.90
N ARG A 104 10.65 0.05 1.95
CA ARG A 104 11.04 0.62 0.65
C ARG A 104 9.80 1.04 -0.18
N LEU A 105 8.76 0.22 -0.24
CA LEU A 105 7.49 0.57 -0.89
C LEU A 105 6.81 1.76 -0.19
N MET A 106 6.82 1.77 1.15
CA MET A 106 6.26 2.88 1.91
C MET A 106 7.06 4.18 1.68
N ALA A 107 8.40 4.13 1.62
CA ALA A 107 9.21 5.30 1.30
C ALA A 107 8.86 5.90 -0.08
N CYS A 108 8.62 5.07 -1.11
CA CYS A 108 8.12 5.53 -2.40
C CYS A 108 6.71 6.15 -2.29
N ALA A 109 5.84 5.58 -1.45
CA ALA A 109 4.52 6.15 -1.20
C ALA A 109 4.60 7.50 -0.49
N GLU A 110 5.49 7.66 0.48
CA GLU A 110 5.75 8.92 1.19
C GLU A 110 6.28 10.00 0.24
N GLU A 111 7.21 9.65 -0.65
CA GLU A 111 7.71 10.58 -1.67
C GLU A 111 6.58 11.05 -2.58
N ARG A 112 5.77 10.12 -3.06
CA ARG A 112 4.61 10.45 -3.90
C ARG A 112 3.58 11.31 -3.17
N ALA A 113 3.30 11.03 -1.90
CA ALA A 113 2.41 11.84 -1.07
C ALA A 113 2.91 13.29 -0.93
N ARG A 114 4.22 13.47 -0.68
CA ARG A 114 4.84 14.81 -0.60
C ARG A 114 4.78 15.58 -1.92
N GLU A 115 5.02 14.91 -3.05
CA GLU A 115 4.87 15.52 -4.39
C GLU A 115 3.46 16.07 -4.63
N LEU A 116 2.45 15.43 -4.03
CA LEU A 116 1.04 15.82 -4.12
C LEU A 116 0.61 16.76 -2.99
N GLY A 117 1.54 17.21 -2.14
CA GLY A 117 1.27 18.16 -1.05
C GLY A 117 0.55 17.55 0.15
N ALA A 118 0.50 16.23 0.27
CA ALA A 118 -0.09 15.58 1.44
C ALA A 118 0.83 15.68 2.67
N ASP A 119 0.22 15.88 3.85
CA ASP A 119 0.92 15.93 5.14
C ASP A 119 0.90 14.58 5.89
N ARG A 120 0.12 13.63 5.38
CA ARG A 120 -0.06 12.29 5.96
C ARG A 120 -0.51 11.27 4.93
N ILE A 121 -0.29 10.01 5.24
CA ILE A 121 -0.78 8.88 4.46
C ILE A 121 -1.90 8.20 5.22
N TRP A 122 -3.07 8.14 4.63
CA TRP A 122 -4.19 7.38 5.15
C TRP A 122 -4.08 5.92 4.76
N LEU A 123 -4.45 5.03 5.66
CA LEU A 123 -4.53 3.60 5.41
C LEU A 123 -5.55 2.93 6.32
N GLY A 124 -5.93 1.75 5.91
CA GLY A 124 -6.71 0.84 6.73
C GLY A 124 -5.98 -0.48 6.94
N VAL A 125 -6.17 -1.09 8.11
CA VAL A 125 -5.60 -2.39 8.43
C VAL A 125 -6.58 -3.23 9.25
N MET A 126 -6.78 -4.49 8.87
CA MET A 126 -7.64 -5.40 9.61
C MET A 126 -7.11 -5.60 11.03
N VAL A 127 -7.97 -5.44 12.03
CA VAL A 127 -7.62 -5.55 13.46
C VAL A 127 -6.95 -6.89 13.77
N LYS A 128 -7.44 -7.96 13.15
CA LYS A 128 -6.92 -9.33 13.33
C LYS A 128 -5.56 -9.58 12.64
N ASN A 129 -5.13 -8.69 11.73
CA ASN A 129 -3.78 -8.77 11.15
C ASN A 129 -2.75 -8.15 12.10
N ALA A 130 -2.47 -8.85 13.20
CA ALA A 130 -1.62 -8.37 14.28
C ALA A 130 -0.21 -7.97 13.81
N GLN A 131 0.34 -8.68 12.82
CA GLN A 131 1.67 -8.39 12.26
C GLN A 131 1.67 -7.03 11.57
N ALA A 132 0.71 -6.76 10.68
CA ALA A 132 0.62 -5.49 9.98
C ALA A 132 0.29 -4.34 10.95
N VAL A 133 -0.63 -4.55 11.90
CA VAL A 133 -0.96 -3.57 12.94
C VAL A 133 0.29 -3.18 13.74
N ALA A 134 1.08 -4.15 14.19
CA ALA A 134 2.32 -3.90 14.93
C ALA A 134 3.35 -3.14 14.07
N TRP A 135 3.45 -3.50 12.78
CA TRP A 135 4.36 -2.86 11.85
C TRP A 135 3.99 -1.38 11.61
N TYR A 136 2.72 -1.09 11.32
CA TYR A 136 2.25 0.29 11.14
C TYR A 136 2.36 1.12 12.42
N LYS A 137 2.09 0.53 13.59
CA LYS A 137 2.27 1.22 14.89
C LYS A 137 3.73 1.64 15.12
N LYS A 138 4.70 0.79 14.77
CA LYS A 138 6.13 1.16 14.84
C LYS A 138 6.50 2.32 13.93
N MET A 139 5.74 2.53 12.85
CA MET A 139 5.90 3.67 11.95
C MET A 139 5.14 4.94 12.41
N GLY A 140 4.45 4.89 13.54
CA GLY A 140 3.69 6.03 14.06
C GLY A 140 2.22 6.07 13.61
N PHE A 141 1.64 4.94 13.22
CA PHE A 141 0.23 4.86 12.82
C PHE A 141 -0.70 5.28 13.95
N THR A 142 -1.51 6.27 13.65
CA THR A 142 -2.55 6.81 14.52
C THR A 142 -3.91 6.30 14.05
N VAL A 143 -4.57 5.51 14.89
CA VAL A 143 -5.92 5.02 14.63
C VAL A 143 -6.92 6.14 14.92
N MET A 144 -7.80 6.43 13.95
CA MET A 144 -8.86 7.43 14.06
C MET A 144 -10.22 6.79 14.37
N GLU A 145 -10.47 5.63 13.75
CA GLU A 145 -11.72 4.90 13.94
C GLU A 145 -11.53 3.40 13.74
N THR A 146 -12.51 2.64 14.21
CA THR A 146 -12.67 1.22 13.89
C THR A 146 -13.99 1.07 13.14
N SER A 147 -13.94 0.45 11.98
CA SER A 147 -15.08 0.33 11.07
C SER A 147 -15.23 -1.11 10.60
N PRO A 148 -16.44 -1.63 10.40
CA PRO A 148 -16.65 -2.96 9.84
C PRO A 148 -16.22 -2.97 8.37
N PHE A 149 -15.57 -4.06 7.97
CA PHE A 149 -15.22 -4.35 6.57
C PHE A 149 -15.84 -5.68 6.18
N VAL A 150 -16.62 -5.67 5.11
CA VAL A 150 -17.33 -6.85 4.62
C VAL A 150 -16.58 -7.47 3.44
N MET A 151 -16.29 -8.76 3.55
CA MET A 151 -15.67 -9.55 2.50
C MET A 151 -16.50 -10.84 2.32
N GLY A 152 -17.28 -10.89 1.26
CA GLY A 152 -18.28 -11.95 1.08
C GLY A 152 -19.32 -11.97 2.19
N SER A 153 -19.44 -13.09 2.88
CA SER A 153 -20.32 -13.27 4.05
C SER A 153 -19.66 -12.88 5.38
N THR A 154 -18.35 -12.63 5.38
CA THR A 154 -17.58 -12.35 6.59
C THR A 154 -17.43 -10.86 6.82
N THR A 155 -17.68 -10.42 8.06
CA THR A 155 -17.41 -9.06 8.52
C THR A 155 -16.26 -9.07 9.51
N VAL A 156 -15.27 -8.20 9.31
CA VAL A 156 -14.11 -8.04 10.20
C VAL A 156 -13.94 -6.57 10.58
N ASP A 157 -13.38 -6.32 11.77
CA ASP A 157 -13.05 -4.96 12.16
C ASP A 157 -11.76 -4.50 11.48
N HIS A 158 -11.73 -3.23 11.16
CA HIS A 158 -10.72 -2.57 10.37
C HIS A 158 -10.36 -1.24 11.04
N TYR A 159 -9.09 -1.06 11.41
CA TYR A 159 -8.61 0.25 11.85
C TYR A 159 -8.42 1.14 10.65
N ILE A 160 -8.97 2.34 10.71
CA ILE A 160 -8.73 3.41 9.74
C ILE A 160 -7.97 4.52 10.45
N GLY A 161 -6.93 5.03 9.83
CA GLY A 161 -6.09 6.06 10.41
C GLY A 161 -5.02 6.56 9.44
N TYR A 162 -3.99 7.18 10.00
CA TYR A 162 -2.94 7.77 9.18
C TYR A 162 -1.54 7.60 9.78
N LEU A 163 -0.55 7.68 8.90
CA LEU A 163 0.86 7.88 9.20
C LEU A 163 1.19 9.35 8.93
N PRO A 164 1.74 10.10 9.91
CA PRO A 164 2.22 11.46 9.65
C PRO A 164 3.43 11.40 8.71
N LEU A 165 3.49 12.31 7.74
CA LEU A 165 4.68 12.46 6.92
C LEU A 165 5.68 13.35 7.67
N PRO A 166 6.93 12.92 7.86
CA PRO A 166 7.96 13.79 8.40
C PRO A 166 8.10 15.03 7.52
N LEU A 167 8.17 16.20 8.14
CA LEU A 167 8.49 17.43 7.41
C LEU A 167 9.80 17.21 6.64
N PRO A 168 9.92 17.72 5.41
CA PRO A 168 11.18 17.66 4.68
C PRO A 168 12.25 18.32 5.55
N LYS A 169 13.40 17.63 5.73
CA LYS A 169 14.53 18.22 6.41
C LYS A 169 14.87 19.54 5.69
N PRO A 170 15.07 20.66 6.40
CA PRO A 170 15.49 21.90 5.76
C PRO A 170 16.74 21.58 4.95
N GLY A 171 16.67 21.86 3.66
CA GLY A 171 17.84 21.72 2.79
C GLY A 171 19.00 22.56 3.34
N PRO A 172 20.26 22.25 3.00
CA PRO A 172 21.40 23.05 3.43
C PRO A 172 21.13 24.51 3.06
N GLN A 173 21.07 25.38 4.06
CA GLN A 173 20.95 26.82 3.83
C GLN A 173 22.09 27.22 2.89
N ARG A 174 21.73 27.75 1.71
CA ARG A 174 22.72 28.38 0.85
C ARG A 174 23.33 29.50 1.69
N ALA A 175 24.61 29.37 2.01
CA ALA A 175 25.37 30.46 2.58
C ALA A 175 25.26 31.65 1.61
N ASP A 176 24.77 32.79 2.12
CA ASP A 176 24.78 34.03 1.34
C ASP A 176 26.22 34.35 0.93
N PRO A 177 26.45 34.73 -0.32
CA PRO A 177 27.78 35.13 -0.75
C PRO A 177 28.21 36.38 0.05
N PRO A 178 29.48 36.45 0.46
CA PRO A 178 29.96 37.58 1.23
C PRO A 178 29.73 38.89 0.45
N SER A 179 29.04 39.82 1.11
CA SER A 179 28.86 41.20 0.60
C SER A 179 30.23 41.83 0.36
N ARG A 180 30.48 42.33 -0.82
CA ARG A 180 31.65 43.15 -1.15
C ARG A 180 31.43 44.59 -0.71
#